data_23dc6145dc9cc85a4964457f2f741411
#
_entry.id   23dc6145dc9cc85a4964457f2f741411
#
_cell.length_a   1.000
_cell.length_b   1.000
_cell.length_c   1.000
_cell.angle_alpha   90.00
_cell.angle_beta   90.00
_cell.angle_gamma   90.00
#
_symmetry.space_group_name_H-M   'P 1'
#
loop_
_entity.id
_entity.type
_entity.pdbx_description
1 polymer ?
#
loop_
_entity_poly.entity_id
_entity_poly.type
_entity_poly.pdbx_seq_one_letter_code
_entity_poly.pdbx_strand_id
1 'polypeptide(L)'
;MSDGKASSLPPILMAAGGIYTAQSLVGGLTFMGIPAVLRADNVALDKISLVSLVMLVWALKFLWAPPLERLRILPNGRRRSRGIMVCGEVITAALLVALGFTGAASFTMIIALLLLLAVASATIDIACDAFIIEQLAQDSRGPGNVAQVGGGYLGLIFGSGLFVTTVALHGGLAACILLACLVILMSLPMLLTREAPVAPIAMASMPSLVDAFQRVDIRTGLVLAVVFEMSGRLTQSLTGPFLVDAGVPLSLLGMLNGLGGVMAGICGAALGGWIVHRRGPVKAVFSIAAAHVIALCSVALIVALGIRHLPLLVTLFVIETAVMAAGFVAIYARLMGLVSPSQPGVDFTLFQSASAIAAALFGTAGGLLAHQAGYAASFVMSAALSMLTPPLLIILERRLTKGTAA
;
A
#
# COMPACT_ATOMS: atom_id res chain seq x y z
N MET A 1 0.99 10.27 39.99
CA MET A 1 -0.09 10.16 38.99
C MET A 1 0.11 11.26 37.99
N SER A 2 0.88 11.03 36.92
CA SER A 2 1.05 11.97 35.79
C SER A 2 0.09 11.55 34.71
N ASP A 3 -0.87 12.41 34.41
CA ASP A 3 -1.83 12.26 33.31
C ASP A 3 -1.09 11.90 32.02
N GLY A 4 -1.19 10.65 31.62
CA GLY A 4 -0.78 10.18 30.31
C GLY A 4 -1.76 10.70 29.27
N LYS A 5 -1.68 12.00 28.95
CA LYS A 5 -2.41 12.55 27.80
C LYS A 5 -1.95 11.79 26.57
N ALA A 6 -2.87 11.03 25.97
CA ALA A 6 -2.68 10.49 24.62
C ALA A 6 -2.24 11.62 23.69
N SER A 7 -1.30 11.35 22.79
CA SER A 7 -0.86 12.34 21.81
C SER A 7 -2.08 12.84 21.04
N SER A 8 -2.17 14.15 20.79
CA SER A 8 -3.23 14.71 19.97
C SER A 8 -3.18 14.11 18.56
N LEU A 9 -4.31 14.06 17.88
CA LEU A 9 -4.46 13.45 16.55
C LEU A 9 -3.41 13.92 15.51
N PRO A 10 -3.11 15.23 15.35
CA PRO A 10 -2.16 15.70 14.34
C PRO A 10 -0.75 15.12 14.44
N PRO A 11 -0.08 15.05 15.60
CA PRO A 11 1.24 14.40 15.71
C PRO A 11 1.26 12.94 15.31
N ILE A 12 0.18 12.17 15.62
CA ILE A 12 0.08 10.76 15.23
C ILE A 12 -0.01 10.65 13.71
N LEU A 13 -0.84 11.48 13.07
CA LEU A 13 -1.01 11.47 11.62
C LEU A 13 0.26 11.90 10.89
N MET A 14 0.96 12.93 11.38
CA MET A 14 2.25 13.35 10.83
C MET A 14 3.32 12.26 10.94
N ALA A 15 3.41 11.62 12.10
CA ALA A 15 4.34 10.53 12.34
C ALA A 15 4.07 9.33 11.43
N ALA A 16 2.81 8.89 11.37
CA ALA A 16 2.39 7.79 10.51
C ALA A 16 2.60 8.12 9.02
N GLY A 17 2.15 9.28 8.57
CA GLY A 17 2.32 9.73 7.19
C GLY A 17 3.79 9.80 6.77
N GLY A 18 4.68 10.28 7.66
CA GLY A 18 6.12 10.29 7.44
C GLY A 18 6.69 8.88 7.25
N ILE A 19 6.35 7.95 8.15
CA ILE A 19 6.80 6.54 8.06
C ILE A 19 6.28 5.88 6.78
N TYR A 20 5.00 6.04 6.42
CA TYR A 20 4.47 5.48 5.17
C TYR A 20 5.09 6.11 3.92
N THR A 21 5.45 7.40 3.97
CA THR A 21 6.18 8.05 2.88
C THR A 21 7.57 7.43 2.73
N ALA A 22 8.29 7.22 3.82
CA ALA A 22 9.61 6.59 3.81
C ALA A 22 9.57 5.15 3.29
N GLN A 23 8.60 4.35 3.72
CA GLN A 23 8.41 2.97 3.25
C GLN A 23 8.08 2.91 1.75
N SER A 24 7.16 3.76 1.29
CA SER A 24 6.74 3.80 -0.11
C SER A 24 7.82 4.37 -1.03
N LEU A 25 8.73 5.18 -0.50
CA LEU A 25 9.95 5.60 -1.18
C LEU A 25 10.81 4.37 -1.53
N VAL A 26 10.98 3.42 -0.60
CA VAL A 26 11.69 2.16 -0.86
C VAL A 26 10.96 1.34 -1.95
N GLY A 27 9.63 1.28 -1.92
CA GLY A 27 8.82 0.65 -2.96
C GLY A 27 9.00 1.31 -4.34
N GLY A 28 8.93 2.65 -4.41
CA GLY A 28 9.15 3.42 -5.64
C GLY A 28 10.55 3.23 -6.20
N LEU A 29 11.56 3.26 -5.34
CA LEU A 29 12.95 2.97 -5.70
C LEU A 29 13.09 1.57 -6.30
N THR A 30 12.54 0.56 -5.61
CA THR A 30 12.67 -0.85 -5.98
C THR A 30 11.97 -1.15 -7.30
N PHE A 31 10.70 -0.75 -7.47
CA PHE A 31 9.88 -1.18 -8.59
C PHE A 31 9.87 -0.23 -9.79
N MET A 32 10.34 0.99 -9.62
CA MET A 32 10.37 2.01 -10.69
C MET A 32 11.76 2.62 -10.88
N GLY A 33 12.39 3.11 -9.81
CA GLY A 33 13.64 3.84 -9.87
C GLY A 33 14.82 2.99 -10.35
N ILE A 34 15.11 1.90 -9.65
CA ILE A 34 16.22 0.97 -9.98
C ILE A 34 16.03 0.32 -11.35
N PRO A 35 14.85 -0.22 -11.73
CA PRO A 35 14.63 -0.74 -13.08
C PRO A 35 14.91 0.27 -14.19
N ALA A 36 14.51 1.53 -14.00
CA ALA A 36 14.76 2.58 -14.98
C ALA A 36 16.26 2.86 -15.17
N VAL A 37 17.02 2.97 -14.06
CA VAL A 37 18.47 3.19 -14.08
C VAL A 37 19.19 1.98 -14.70
N LEU A 38 18.87 0.76 -14.27
CA LEU A 38 19.47 -0.45 -14.84
C LEU A 38 19.20 -0.56 -16.35
N ARG A 39 18.01 -0.14 -16.80
CA ARG A 39 17.71 -0.13 -18.23
C ARG A 39 18.50 0.93 -19.00
N ALA A 40 18.69 2.10 -18.41
CA ALA A 40 19.56 3.15 -18.97
C ALA A 40 21.02 2.68 -19.09
N ASP A 41 21.47 1.85 -18.15
CA ASP A 41 22.80 1.21 -18.17
C ASP A 41 22.86 -0.05 -19.07
N ASN A 42 21.86 -0.28 -19.93
CA ASN A 42 21.75 -1.40 -20.87
C ASN A 42 21.73 -2.79 -20.21
N VAL A 43 21.33 -2.91 -18.97
CA VAL A 43 21.10 -4.22 -18.33
C VAL A 43 19.96 -4.95 -19.05
N ALA A 44 20.12 -6.24 -19.27
CA ALA A 44 19.17 -7.09 -19.97
C ALA A 44 17.82 -7.17 -19.21
N LEU A 45 16.70 -7.18 -19.93
CA LEU A 45 15.35 -7.12 -19.36
C LEU A 45 15.01 -8.34 -18.50
N ASP A 46 15.54 -9.50 -18.81
CA ASP A 46 15.41 -10.72 -18.02
C ASP A 46 15.99 -10.56 -16.61
N LYS A 47 17.17 -9.92 -16.50
CA LYS A 47 17.76 -9.58 -15.20
C LYS A 47 16.94 -8.54 -14.46
N ILE A 48 16.51 -7.47 -15.15
CA ILE A 48 15.68 -6.41 -14.53
C ILE A 48 14.36 -6.98 -13.99
N SER A 49 13.77 -7.96 -14.68
CA SER A 49 12.53 -8.61 -14.23
C SER A 49 12.67 -9.32 -12.87
N LEU A 50 13.88 -9.77 -12.50
CA LEU A 50 14.14 -10.39 -11.19
C LEU A 50 13.90 -9.40 -10.02
N VAL A 51 14.00 -8.10 -10.25
CA VAL A 51 13.69 -7.09 -9.23
C VAL A 51 12.24 -7.21 -8.75
N SER A 52 11.32 -7.63 -9.62
CA SER A 52 9.91 -7.83 -9.23
C SER A 52 9.72 -8.92 -8.16
N LEU A 53 10.65 -9.89 -8.05
CA LEU A 53 10.61 -10.92 -7.01
C LEU A 53 10.76 -10.35 -5.60
N VAL A 54 11.35 -9.16 -5.46
CA VAL A 54 11.44 -8.45 -4.18
C VAL A 54 10.05 -8.19 -3.58
N MET A 55 8.99 -8.13 -4.41
CA MET A 55 7.59 -8.00 -3.96
C MET A 55 7.17 -9.16 -3.04
N LEU A 56 7.76 -10.34 -3.18
CA LEU A 56 7.47 -11.50 -2.33
C LEU A 56 7.73 -11.20 -0.85
N VAL A 57 8.68 -10.32 -0.54
CA VAL A 57 8.95 -9.91 0.85
C VAL A 57 7.73 -9.28 1.47
N TRP A 58 7.08 -8.32 0.78
CA TRP A 58 5.85 -7.71 1.29
C TRP A 58 4.66 -8.67 1.32
N ALA A 59 4.54 -9.56 0.34
CA ALA A 59 3.49 -10.58 0.33
C ALA A 59 3.64 -11.58 1.48
N LEU A 60 4.87 -11.93 1.86
CA LEU A 60 5.19 -12.92 2.88
C LEU A 60 5.46 -12.34 4.27
N LYS A 61 5.35 -11.01 4.46
CA LYS A 61 5.65 -10.35 5.74
C LYS A 61 4.84 -10.87 6.92
N PHE A 62 3.68 -11.48 6.69
CA PHE A 62 2.88 -12.13 7.75
C PHE A 62 3.63 -13.25 8.47
N LEU A 63 4.64 -13.87 7.85
CA LEU A 63 5.41 -14.97 8.47
C LEU A 63 6.21 -14.51 9.69
N TRP A 64 6.69 -13.26 9.70
CA TRP A 64 7.43 -12.70 10.84
C TRP A 64 6.66 -11.66 11.65
N ALA A 65 5.39 -11.42 11.32
CA ALA A 65 4.54 -10.52 12.10
C ALA A 65 4.35 -10.98 13.56
N PRO A 66 4.13 -12.28 13.90
CA PRO A 66 3.99 -12.71 15.27
C PRO A 66 5.25 -12.49 16.15
N PRO A 67 6.47 -12.87 15.73
CA PRO A 67 7.66 -12.54 16.52
C PRO A 67 7.88 -11.02 16.66
N LEU A 68 7.57 -10.23 15.64
CA LEU A 68 7.67 -8.77 15.74
C LEU A 68 6.65 -8.20 16.72
N GLU A 69 5.43 -8.70 16.74
CA GLU A 69 4.40 -8.29 17.68
C GLU A 69 4.83 -8.58 19.14
N ARG A 70 5.48 -9.73 19.40
CA ARG A 70 6.07 -10.05 20.72
C ARG A 70 7.19 -9.09 21.11
N LEU A 71 8.04 -8.69 20.17
CA LEU A 71 9.13 -7.72 20.41
C LEU A 71 8.60 -6.31 20.67
N ARG A 72 7.46 -5.97 20.07
CA ARG A 72 6.83 -4.66 20.16
C ARG A 72 6.21 -4.37 21.51
N ILE A 73 5.73 -5.39 22.22
CA ILE A 73 5.08 -5.27 23.53
C ILE A 73 5.98 -5.89 24.60
N LEU A 74 6.43 -5.07 25.55
CA LEU A 74 7.23 -5.51 26.67
C LEU A 74 6.36 -6.18 27.75
N PRO A 75 6.94 -7.08 28.58
CA PRO A 75 6.22 -7.71 29.70
C PRO A 75 5.64 -6.72 30.70
N ASN A 76 6.19 -5.50 30.80
CA ASN A 76 5.68 -4.42 31.67
C ASN A 76 4.58 -3.56 31.00
N GLY A 77 4.04 -3.98 29.85
CA GLY A 77 3.00 -3.25 29.12
C GLY A 77 3.49 -2.03 28.31
N ARG A 78 4.79 -1.73 28.30
CA ARG A 78 5.33 -0.64 27.49
C ARG A 78 5.44 -1.09 26.03
N ARG A 79 5.13 -0.18 25.12
CA ARG A 79 5.28 -0.40 23.66
C ARG A 79 6.64 0.05 23.17
N ARG A 80 7.15 -0.63 22.15
CA ARG A 80 8.40 -0.33 21.47
C ARG A 80 8.20 -0.03 19.97
N SER A 81 6.96 0.20 19.51
CA SER A 81 6.69 0.41 18.08
C SER A 81 7.51 1.57 17.55
N ARG A 82 7.55 2.70 18.27
CA ARG A 82 8.39 3.85 17.93
C ARG A 82 9.86 3.47 17.76
N GLY A 83 10.42 2.73 18.73
CA GLY A 83 11.83 2.31 18.68
C GLY A 83 12.12 1.42 17.47
N ILE A 84 11.24 0.47 17.17
CA ILE A 84 11.36 -0.44 16.01
C ILE A 84 11.30 0.36 14.72
N MET A 85 10.34 1.28 14.57
CA MET A 85 10.22 2.11 13.37
C MET A 85 11.45 2.99 13.16
N VAL A 86 11.88 3.74 14.18
CA VAL A 86 13.03 4.64 14.06
C VAL A 86 14.34 3.87 13.80
N CYS A 87 14.59 2.76 14.50
CA CYS A 87 15.76 1.92 14.22
C CYS A 87 15.69 1.34 12.81
N GLY A 88 14.51 0.89 12.38
CA GLY A 88 14.29 0.40 11.03
C GLY A 88 14.58 1.45 9.95
N GLU A 89 14.14 2.70 10.16
CA GLU A 89 14.41 3.80 9.22
C GLU A 89 15.90 4.18 9.17
N VAL A 90 16.61 4.12 10.31
CA VAL A 90 18.08 4.30 10.31
C VAL A 90 18.77 3.17 9.54
N ILE A 91 18.32 1.92 9.70
CA ILE A 91 18.84 0.78 8.90
C ILE A 91 18.51 0.99 7.42
N THR A 92 17.29 1.41 7.08
CA THR A 92 16.88 1.72 5.70
C THR A 92 17.77 2.80 5.10
N ALA A 93 18.03 3.89 5.83
CA ALA A 93 18.92 4.95 5.37
C ALA A 93 20.36 4.45 5.15
N ALA A 94 20.90 3.63 6.06
CA ALA A 94 22.22 3.02 5.90
C ALA A 94 22.31 2.09 4.68
N LEU A 95 21.27 1.27 4.44
CA LEU A 95 21.17 0.39 3.28
C LEU A 95 21.05 1.18 1.97
N LEU A 96 20.32 2.31 1.96
CA LEU A 96 20.27 3.21 0.81
C LEU A 96 21.66 3.79 0.47
N VAL A 97 22.39 4.25 1.49
CA VAL A 97 23.76 4.74 1.29
C VAL A 97 24.66 3.61 0.77
N ALA A 98 24.56 2.40 1.33
CA ALA A 98 25.31 1.22 0.84
C ALA A 98 24.96 0.91 -0.63
N LEU A 99 23.68 1.02 -1.02
CA LEU A 99 23.23 0.85 -2.40
C LEU A 99 23.89 1.88 -3.33
N GLY A 100 24.06 3.13 -2.87
CA GLY A 100 24.73 4.17 -3.64
C GLY A 100 26.21 3.89 -3.95
N PHE A 101 26.89 3.11 -3.10
CA PHE A 101 28.28 2.70 -3.33
C PHE A 101 28.45 1.49 -4.25
N THR A 102 27.39 0.73 -4.57
CA THR A 102 27.53 -0.52 -5.35
C THR A 102 27.84 -0.27 -6.83
N GLY A 103 27.46 0.89 -7.38
CA GLY A 103 27.55 1.12 -8.81
C GLY A 103 26.73 0.12 -9.65
N ALA A 104 26.66 0.30 -10.96
CA ALA A 104 25.94 -0.59 -11.88
C ALA A 104 26.62 -1.97 -12.07
N ALA A 105 27.86 -2.13 -11.58
CA ALA A 105 28.70 -3.30 -11.89
C ALA A 105 28.30 -4.60 -11.18
N SER A 106 27.53 -4.54 -10.07
CA SER A 106 27.17 -5.73 -9.30
C SER A 106 25.66 -5.90 -9.12
N PHE A 107 25.00 -6.44 -10.14
CA PHE A 107 23.55 -6.72 -10.10
C PHE A 107 23.14 -7.57 -8.89
N THR A 108 23.95 -8.58 -8.52
CA THR A 108 23.68 -9.44 -7.36
C THR A 108 23.66 -8.63 -6.05
N MET A 109 24.61 -7.70 -5.89
CA MET A 109 24.65 -6.84 -4.70
C MET A 109 23.45 -5.90 -4.66
N ILE A 110 23.03 -5.35 -5.80
CA ILE A 110 21.81 -4.52 -5.90
C ILE A 110 20.60 -5.31 -5.42
N ILE A 111 20.38 -6.53 -5.94
CA ILE A 111 19.27 -7.39 -5.52
C ILE A 111 19.34 -7.71 -4.02
N ALA A 112 20.51 -8.05 -3.50
CA ALA A 112 20.68 -8.34 -2.07
C ALA A 112 20.32 -7.13 -1.20
N LEU A 113 20.75 -5.92 -1.55
CA LEU A 113 20.42 -4.71 -0.83
C LEU A 113 18.92 -4.34 -0.96
N LEU A 114 18.31 -4.53 -2.13
CA LEU A 114 16.88 -4.35 -2.32
C LEU A 114 16.04 -5.32 -1.47
N LEU A 115 16.49 -6.58 -1.34
CA LEU A 115 15.85 -7.55 -0.43
C LEU A 115 15.96 -7.11 1.04
N LEU A 116 17.12 -6.63 1.47
CA LEU A 116 17.30 -6.12 2.83
C LEU A 116 16.46 -4.86 3.09
N LEU A 117 16.41 -3.93 2.12
CA LEU A 117 15.54 -2.76 2.16
C LEU A 117 14.06 -3.15 2.26
N ALA A 118 13.64 -4.15 1.48
CA ALA A 118 12.27 -4.67 1.52
C ALA A 118 11.93 -5.29 2.87
N VAL A 119 12.84 -6.08 3.47
CA VAL A 119 12.65 -6.68 4.81
C VAL A 119 12.56 -5.59 5.87
N ALA A 120 13.44 -4.59 5.84
CA ALA A 120 13.39 -3.46 6.76
C ALA A 120 12.05 -2.69 6.62
N SER A 121 11.70 -2.30 5.40
CA SER A 121 10.45 -1.60 5.10
C SER A 121 9.21 -2.39 5.53
N ALA A 122 9.13 -3.67 5.20
CA ALA A 122 8.00 -4.53 5.58
C ALA A 122 7.91 -4.72 7.11
N THR A 123 9.04 -4.74 7.81
CA THR A 123 9.07 -4.82 9.29
C THR A 123 8.58 -3.54 9.93
N ILE A 124 9.00 -2.38 9.40
CA ILE A 124 8.53 -1.07 9.85
C ILE A 124 7.01 -0.95 9.62
N ASP A 125 6.53 -1.42 8.46
CA ASP A 125 5.12 -1.39 8.08
C ASP A 125 4.23 -2.13 9.09
N ILE A 126 4.60 -3.35 9.49
CA ILE A 126 3.89 -4.11 10.54
C ILE A 126 3.81 -3.30 11.85
N ALA A 127 4.91 -2.67 12.25
CA ALA A 127 4.96 -1.90 13.49
C ALA A 127 4.13 -0.60 13.38
N CYS A 128 4.14 0.05 12.21
CA CYS A 128 3.39 1.27 11.96
C CYS A 128 1.88 1.02 11.88
N ASP A 129 1.46 -0.06 11.22
CA ASP A 129 0.05 -0.48 11.16
C ASP A 129 -0.49 -0.75 12.57
N ALA A 130 0.24 -1.53 13.37
CA ALA A 130 -0.13 -1.79 14.76
C ALA A 130 -0.20 -0.49 15.58
N PHE A 131 0.78 0.42 15.40
CA PHE A 131 0.79 1.73 16.06
C PHE A 131 -0.46 2.55 15.73
N ILE A 132 -0.83 2.66 14.46
CA ILE A 132 -2.04 3.40 14.03
C ILE A 132 -3.30 2.80 14.64
N ILE A 133 -3.47 1.47 14.53
CA ILE A 133 -4.65 0.77 15.03
C ILE A 133 -4.85 1.00 16.54
N GLU A 134 -3.75 1.05 17.29
CA GLU A 134 -3.75 1.19 18.75
C GLU A 134 -3.83 2.64 19.23
N GLN A 135 -3.27 3.59 18.48
CA GLN A 135 -3.23 5.00 18.89
C GLN A 135 -4.42 5.82 18.37
N LEU A 136 -5.12 5.35 17.35
CA LEU A 136 -6.26 6.05 16.78
C LEU A 136 -7.59 5.48 17.27
N ALA A 137 -8.46 6.37 17.75
CA ALA A 137 -9.86 6.03 17.99
C ALA A 137 -10.54 5.59 16.69
N GLN A 138 -11.61 4.82 16.80
CA GLN A 138 -12.32 4.26 15.65
C GLN A 138 -12.75 5.34 14.63
N ASP A 139 -13.21 6.49 15.12
CA ASP A 139 -13.63 7.63 14.29
C ASP A 139 -12.46 8.33 13.58
N SER A 140 -11.24 8.12 14.04
CA SER A 140 -10.02 8.71 13.47
C SER A 140 -9.26 7.77 12.52
N ARG A 141 -9.76 6.56 12.27
CA ARG A 141 -9.14 5.61 11.35
C ARG A 141 -9.18 6.08 9.89
N GLY A 142 -10.20 6.83 9.49
CA GLY A 142 -10.27 7.47 8.18
C GLY A 142 -9.07 8.38 7.92
N PRO A 143 -8.85 9.42 8.73
CA PRO A 143 -7.64 10.25 8.67
C PRO A 143 -6.33 9.47 8.77
N GLY A 144 -6.24 8.42 9.61
CA GLY A 144 -5.07 7.54 9.69
C GLY A 144 -4.76 6.86 8.36
N ASN A 145 -5.76 6.33 7.68
CA ASN A 145 -5.60 5.70 6.37
C ASN A 145 -5.35 6.73 5.24
N VAL A 146 -5.82 7.98 5.38
CA VAL A 146 -5.39 9.06 4.47
C VAL A 146 -3.89 9.31 4.59
N ALA A 147 -3.35 9.35 5.81
CA ALA A 147 -1.91 9.47 6.04
C ALA A 147 -1.13 8.28 5.45
N GLN A 148 -1.66 7.05 5.58
CA GLN A 148 -1.10 5.83 4.99
C GLN A 148 -1.08 5.90 3.46
N VAL A 149 -2.23 6.01 2.84
CA VAL A 149 -2.37 5.97 1.37
C VAL A 149 -1.75 7.21 0.72
N GLY A 150 -1.99 8.40 1.28
CA GLY A 150 -1.40 9.66 0.80
C GLY A 150 0.11 9.68 0.93
N GLY A 151 0.64 9.25 2.09
CA GLY A 151 2.08 9.05 2.29
C GLY A 151 2.66 8.05 1.29
N GLY A 152 1.91 6.98 0.99
CA GLY A 152 2.26 6.02 -0.03
C GLY A 152 2.51 6.65 -1.40
N TYR A 153 1.59 7.46 -1.88
CA TYR A 153 1.75 8.18 -3.16
C TYR A 153 2.91 9.18 -3.14
N LEU A 154 3.13 9.91 -2.04
CA LEU A 154 4.28 10.81 -1.91
C LEU A 154 5.61 10.05 -1.97
N GLY A 155 5.72 8.93 -1.26
CA GLY A 155 6.91 8.09 -1.26
C GLY A 155 7.26 7.55 -2.64
N LEU A 156 6.24 7.14 -3.42
CA LEU A 156 6.43 6.68 -4.80
C LEU A 156 7.11 7.75 -5.67
N ILE A 157 6.74 9.04 -5.56
CA ILE A 157 7.41 10.13 -6.29
C ILE A 157 8.89 10.21 -5.92
N PHE A 158 9.19 10.14 -4.62
CA PHE A 158 10.57 10.27 -4.14
C PHE A 158 11.43 9.10 -4.60
N GLY A 159 10.94 7.88 -4.46
CA GLY A 159 11.67 6.66 -4.84
C GLY A 159 11.78 6.44 -6.35
N SER A 160 10.89 7.03 -7.15
CA SER A 160 10.94 6.91 -8.62
C SER A 160 11.46 8.18 -9.29
N GLY A 161 10.61 9.19 -9.43
CA GLY A 161 10.92 10.39 -10.21
C GLY A 161 12.10 11.19 -9.66
N LEU A 162 12.10 11.52 -8.35
CA LEU A 162 13.19 12.26 -7.73
C LEU A 162 14.50 11.46 -7.78
N PHE A 163 14.46 10.16 -7.49
CA PHE A 163 15.63 9.29 -7.57
C PHE A 163 16.24 9.29 -8.96
N VAL A 164 15.46 8.98 -10.01
CA VAL A 164 15.95 8.89 -11.40
C VAL A 164 16.50 10.24 -11.87
N THR A 165 15.83 11.35 -11.54
CA THR A 165 16.29 12.69 -11.89
C THR A 165 17.62 13.00 -11.20
N THR A 166 17.76 12.65 -9.92
CA THR A 166 19.00 12.90 -9.18
C THR A 166 20.14 12.02 -9.69
N VAL A 167 19.85 10.76 -10.05
CA VAL A 167 20.84 9.87 -10.70
C VAL A 167 21.37 10.51 -11.99
N ALA A 168 20.47 11.04 -12.83
CA ALA A 168 20.83 11.65 -14.11
C ALA A 168 21.69 12.92 -13.95
N LEU A 169 21.46 13.71 -12.90
CA LEU A 169 22.15 14.98 -12.68
C LEU A 169 23.43 14.86 -11.83
N HIS A 170 23.44 13.98 -10.83
CA HIS A 170 24.46 13.94 -9.79
C HIS A 170 25.01 12.53 -9.51
N GLY A 171 24.51 11.52 -10.23
CA GLY A 171 24.93 10.12 -10.07
C GLY A 171 24.21 9.36 -8.95
N GLY A 172 24.40 8.03 -8.95
CA GLY A 172 23.66 7.10 -8.08
C GLY A 172 23.92 7.31 -6.59
N LEU A 173 25.18 7.59 -6.20
CA LEU A 173 25.52 7.82 -4.79
C LEU A 173 24.80 9.05 -4.22
N ALA A 174 24.79 10.17 -4.94
CA ALA A 174 24.11 11.38 -4.52
C ALA A 174 22.59 11.17 -4.40
N ALA A 175 22.00 10.42 -5.34
CA ALA A 175 20.59 10.07 -5.30
C ALA A 175 20.27 9.20 -4.06
N CYS A 176 21.06 8.19 -3.77
CA CYS A 176 20.86 7.33 -2.60
C CYS A 176 21.04 8.09 -1.27
N ILE A 177 22.02 9.00 -1.18
CA ILE A 177 22.21 9.86 -0.01
C ILE A 177 20.99 10.78 0.18
N LEU A 178 20.49 11.39 -0.90
CA LEU A 178 19.28 12.21 -0.85
C LEU A 178 18.08 11.43 -0.32
N LEU A 179 17.86 10.21 -0.83
CA LEU A 179 16.76 9.36 -0.35
C LEU A 179 16.96 8.96 1.12
N ALA A 180 18.18 8.64 1.54
CA ALA A 180 18.51 8.34 2.93
C ALA A 180 18.20 9.54 3.86
N CYS A 181 18.57 10.75 3.45
CA CYS A 181 18.22 11.97 4.18
C CYS A 181 16.70 12.19 4.26
N LEU A 182 15.96 11.93 3.18
CA LEU A 182 14.50 12.01 3.17
C LEU A 182 13.85 11.00 4.11
N VAL A 183 14.33 9.75 4.12
CA VAL A 183 13.84 8.70 5.04
C VAL A 183 14.01 9.15 6.49
N ILE A 184 15.19 9.65 6.87
CA ILE A 184 15.43 10.17 8.22
C ILE A 184 14.55 11.39 8.52
N LEU A 185 14.44 12.34 7.59
CA LEU A 185 13.60 13.53 7.77
C LEU A 185 12.13 13.17 8.00
N MET A 186 11.59 12.23 7.19
CA MET A 186 10.21 11.78 7.31
C MET A 186 9.95 10.99 8.60
N SER A 187 10.97 10.37 9.21
CA SER A 187 10.86 9.65 10.47
C SER A 187 10.92 10.56 11.72
N LEU A 188 11.39 11.80 11.59
CA LEU A 188 11.53 12.72 12.73
C LEU A 188 10.25 12.94 13.54
N PRO A 189 9.05 13.12 12.94
CA PRO A 189 7.81 13.28 13.71
C PRO A 189 7.53 12.09 14.65
N MET A 190 7.98 10.87 14.27
CA MET A 190 7.81 9.68 15.13
C MET A 190 8.59 9.80 16.43
N LEU A 191 9.73 10.50 16.46
CA LEU A 191 10.51 10.74 17.70
C LEU A 191 9.75 11.58 18.72
N LEU A 192 8.84 12.43 18.27
CA LEU A 192 8.03 13.33 19.11
C LEU A 192 6.75 12.69 19.63
N THR A 193 6.34 11.54 19.07
CA THR A 193 5.12 10.83 19.49
C THR A 193 5.35 10.00 20.76
N ARG A 194 4.33 9.95 21.60
CA ARG A 194 4.31 9.10 22.80
C ARG A 194 3.30 7.98 22.59
N GLU A 195 3.72 6.75 22.82
CA GLU A 195 2.85 5.58 22.75
C GLU A 195 2.08 5.40 24.06
N ALA A 196 0.77 5.25 24.00
CA ALA A 196 -0.04 4.86 25.15
C ALA A 196 0.33 3.42 25.58
N PRO A 197 0.33 3.11 26.89
CA PRO A 197 0.59 1.77 27.37
C PRO A 197 -0.48 0.78 26.92
N VAL A 198 -0.13 -0.51 26.87
CA VAL A 198 -1.04 -1.60 26.52
C VAL A 198 -2.03 -1.84 27.65
N ALA A 199 -3.31 -2.04 27.32
CA ALA A 199 -4.29 -2.48 28.29
C ALA A 199 -3.96 -3.91 28.80
N PRO A 200 -4.18 -4.22 30.08
CA PRO A 200 -3.85 -5.53 30.66
C PRO A 200 -4.46 -6.73 29.91
N ILE A 201 -5.65 -6.55 29.33
CA ILE A 201 -6.37 -7.60 28.59
C ILE A 201 -5.62 -7.99 27.31
N ALA A 202 -4.93 -7.05 26.65
CA ALA A 202 -4.17 -7.32 25.42
C ALA A 202 -2.86 -8.09 25.68
N MET A 203 -2.40 -8.18 26.91
CA MET A 203 -1.18 -8.91 27.29
C MET A 203 -1.40 -10.40 27.53
N ALA A 204 -2.65 -10.87 27.60
CA ALA A 204 -2.99 -12.21 28.06
C ALA A 204 -2.80 -13.32 27.01
N SER A 205 -2.67 -12.98 25.72
CA SER A 205 -2.52 -13.97 24.64
C SER A 205 -1.25 -13.76 23.83
N MET A 206 -0.60 -14.88 23.46
CA MET A 206 0.56 -14.82 22.56
C MET A 206 0.11 -14.63 21.11
N PRO A 207 0.73 -13.70 20.36
CA PRO A 207 0.44 -13.52 18.94
C PRO A 207 0.66 -14.81 18.15
N SER A 208 -0.35 -15.24 17.38
CA SER A 208 -0.37 -16.50 16.65
C SER A 208 -1.10 -16.37 15.32
N LEU A 209 -0.50 -16.88 14.25
CA LEU A 209 -1.15 -16.98 12.93
C LEU A 209 -2.27 -18.01 12.95
N VAL A 210 -2.07 -19.13 13.67
CA VAL A 210 -3.06 -20.22 13.74
C VAL A 210 -4.35 -19.70 14.38
N ASP A 211 -4.22 -18.99 15.51
CA ASP A 211 -5.39 -18.43 16.21
C ASP A 211 -6.06 -17.34 15.37
N ALA A 212 -5.29 -16.54 14.64
CA ALA A 212 -5.83 -15.56 13.69
C ALA A 212 -6.70 -16.26 12.62
N PHE A 213 -6.18 -17.31 11.98
CA PHE A 213 -6.92 -18.03 10.93
C PHE A 213 -8.15 -18.81 11.45
N GLN A 214 -8.23 -19.13 12.73
CA GLN A 214 -9.42 -19.76 13.33
C GLN A 214 -10.57 -18.75 13.50
N ARG A 215 -10.28 -17.48 13.60
CA ARG A 215 -11.28 -16.44 13.82
C ARG A 215 -12.08 -16.15 12.55
N VAL A 216 -13.40 -16.08 12.69
CA VAL A 216 -14.33 -15.82 11.57
C VAL A 216 -14.16 -14.42 10.99
N ASP A 217 -13.92 -13.42 11.85
CA ASP A 217 -13.67 -12.03 11.46
C ASP A 217 -12.42 -11.91 10.58
N ILE A 218 -11.31 -12.60 10.89
CA ILE A 218 -10.10 -12.61 10.08
C ILE A 218 -10.35 -13.29 8.74
N ARG A 219 -10.93 -14.48 8.72
CA ARG A 219 -11.23 -15.18 7.45
C ARG A 219 -12.16 -14.37 6.55
N THR A 220 -13.16 -13.76 7.14
CA THR A 220 -14.10 -12.91 6.40
C THR A 220 -13.41 -11.63 5.90
N GLY A 221 -12.54 -11.03 6.72
CA GLY A 221 -11.75 -9.86 6.35
C GLY A 221 -10.76 -10.14 5.21
N LEU A 222 -10.13 -11.32 5.19
CA LEU A 222 -9.27 -11.75 4.07
C LEU A 222 -10.04 -11.81 2.75
N VAL A 223 -11.23 -12.43 2.77
CA VAL A 223 -12.10 -12.47 1.58
C VAL A 223 -12.58 -11.08 1.20
N LEU A 224 -12.91 -10.23 2.19
CA LEU A 224 -13.34 -8.86 1.99
C LEU A 224 -12.25 -8.03 1.27
N ALA A 225 -10.99 -8.14 1.70
CA ALA A 225 -9.86 -7.47 1.07
C ALA A 225 -9.70 -7.90 -0.41
N VAL A 226 -9.69 -9.20 -0.67
CA VAL A 226 -9.53 -9.75 -2.03
C VAL A 226 -10.70 -9.34 -2.94
N VAL A 227 -11.94 -9.51 -2.48
CA VAL A 227 -13.15 -9.19 -3.26
C VAL A 227 -13.21 -7.69 -3.61
N PHE A 228 -12.78 -6.83 -2.69
CA PHE A 228 -12.77 -5.40 -2.94
C PHE A 228 -11.73 -4.99 -4.00
N GLU A 229 -10.54 -5.60 -3.97
CA GLU A 229 -9.42 -5.20 -4.81
C GLU A 229 -9.35 -5.90 -6.17
N MET A 230 -9.93 -7.09 -6.33
CA MET A 230 -9.73 -7.97 -7.49
C MET A 230 -9.94 -7.28 -8.85
N SER A 231 -11.01 -6.48 -8.99
CA SER A 231 -11.35 -5.80 -10.24
C SER A 231 -10.39 -4.66 -10.57
N GLY A 232 -10.06 -3.81 -9.57
CA GLY A 232 -9.13 -2.70 -9.74
C GLY A 232 -7.71 -3.17 -10.04
N ARG A 233 -7.23 -4.25 -9.41
CA ARG A 233 -5.89 -4.80 -9.65
C ARG A 233 -5.74 -5.33 -11.08
N LEU A 234 -6.77 -5.95 -11.62
CA LEU A 234 -6.80 -6.40 -13.02
C LEU A 234 -6.68 -5.20 -13.98
N THR A 235 -7.47 -4.15 -13.76
CA THR A 235 -7.41 -2.92 -14.57
C THR A 235 -6.07 -2.21 -14.44
N GLN A 236 -5.56 -2.03 -13.22
CA GLN A 236 -4.33 -1.30 -12.93
C GLN A 236 -3.12 -1.88 -13.68
N SER A 237 -3.02 -3.21 -13.80
CA SER A 237 -1.92 -3.87 -14.53
C SER A 237 -1.93 -3.56 -16.04
N LEU A 238 -3.07 -3.23 -16.61
CA LEU A 238 -3.26 -3.01 -18.04
C LEU A 238 -3.28 -1.55 -18.45
N THR A 239 -3.48 -0.64 -17.51
CA THR A 239 -3.66 0.80 -17.78
C THR A 239 -2.49 1.38 -18.58
N GLY A 240 -1.25 1.14 -18.14
CA GLY A 240 -0.06 1.62 -18.82
C GLY A 240 0.08 1.08 -20.24
N PRO A 241 0.17 -0.26 -20.43
CA PRO A 241 0.26 -0.88 -21.76
C PRO A 241 -0.86 -0.44 -22.70
N PHE A 242 -2.12 -0.41 -22.21
CA PHE A 242 -3.26 0.01 -23.03
C PHE A 242 -3.15 1.46 -23.51
N LEU A 243 -2.75 2.39 -22.64
CA LEU A 243 -2.61 3.81 -23.01
C LEU A 243 -1.50 4.02 -24.05
N VAL A 244 -0.40 3.26 -23.97
CA VAL A 244 0.67 3.27 -24.99
C VAL A 244 0.12 2.79 -26.33
N ASP A 245 -0.57 1.65 -26.35
CA ASP A 245 -1.15 1.07 -27.58
C ASP A 245 -2.31 1.92 -28.14
N ALA A 246 -2.96 2.71 -27.30
CA ALA A 246 -3.95 3.70 -27.71
C ALA A 246 -3.34 4.97 -28.32
N GLY A 247 -2.01 5.12 -28.29
CA GLY A 247 -1.27 6.24 -28.88
C GLY A 247 -0.96 7.38 -27.92
N VAL A 248 -1.05 7.16 -26.60
CA VAL A 248 -0.60 8.16 -25.62
C VAL A 248 0.93 8.26 -25.68
N PRO A 249 1.50 9.47 -25.91
CA PRO A 249 2.96 9.65 -25.93
C PRO A 249 3.58 9.22 -24.59
N LEU A 250 4.73 8.56 -24.63
CA LEU A 250 5.43 8.08 -23.44
C LEU A 250 5.75 9.21 -22.44
N SER A 251 6.02 10.43 -22.96
CA SER A 251 6.23 11.62 -22.12
C SER A 251 4.98 11.99 -21.30
N LEU A 252 3.81 11.96 -21.95
CA LEU A 252 2.53 12.20 -21.28
C LEU A 252 2.19 11.07 -20.31
N LEU A 253 2.44 9.82 -20.69
CA LEU A 253 2.23 8.66 -19.80
C LEU A 253 3.14 8.75 -18.55
N GLY A 254 4.40 9.18 -18.72
CA GLY A 254 5.30 9.44 -17.60
C GLY A 254 4.78 10.53 -16.65
N MET A 255 4.22 11.61 -17.19
CA MET A 255 3.58 12.66 -16.39
C MET A 255 2.30 12.15 -15.69
N LEU A 256 1.50 11.32 -16.35
CA LEU A 256 0.29 10.74 -15.78
C LEU A 256 0.60 9.76 -14.65
N ASN A 257 1.55 8.85 -14.86
CA ASN A 257 1.96 7.89 -13.83
C ASN A 257 2.74 8.55 -12.68
N GLY A 258 3.45 9.65 -12.96
CA GLY A 258 4.11 10.46 -11.95
C GLY A 258 3.13 11.43 -11.27
N LEU A 259 3.19 12.71 -11.65
CA LEU A 259 2.42 13.77 -10.96
C LEU A 259 0.90 13.56 -11.03
N GLY A 260 0.36 13.18 -12.21
CA GLY A 260 -1.08 13.04 -12.42
C GLY A 260 -1.69 11.92 -11.55
N GLY A 261 -1.09 10.72 -11.58
CA GLY A 261 -1.55 9.57 -10.80
C GLY A 261 -1.39 9.79 -9.30
N VAL A 262 -0.30 10.44 -8.88
CA VAL A 262 -0.07 10.77 -7.47
C VAL A 262 -1.07 11.81 -6.98
N MET A 263 -1.32 12.88 -7.73
CA MET A 263 -2.34 13.87 -7.37
C MET A 263 -3.74 13.25 -7.30
N ALA A 264 -4.10 12.42 -8.29
CA ALA A 264 -5.35 11.66 -8.28
C ALA A 264 -5.44 10.75 -7.04
N GLY A 265 -4.36 10.05 -6.71
CA GLY A 265 -4.26 9.19 -5.54
C GLY A 265 -4.44 9.94 -4.23
N ILE A 266 -3.74 11.06 -4.04
CA ILE A 266 -3.85 11.91 -2.84
C ILE A 266 -5.28 12.48 -2.71
N CYS A 267 -5.83 13.04 -3.79
CA CYS A 267 -7.20 13.57 -3.80
C CYS A 267 -8.22 12.45 -3.51
N GLY A 268 -8.02 11.27 -4.12
CA GLY A 268 -8.85 10.09 -3.86
C GLY A 268 -8.77 9.64 -2.40
N ALA A 269 -7.56 9.54 -1.84
CA ALA A 269 -7.37 9.19 -0.43
C ALA A 269 -8.05 10.20 0.52
N ALA A 270 -7.91 11.50 0.25
CA ALA A 270 -8.57 12.55 1.03
C ALA A 270 -10.10 12.43 0.95
N LEU A 271 -10.65 12.20 -0.25
CA LEU A 271 -12.07 11.96 -0.46
C LEU A 271 -12.54 10.70 0.27
N GLY A 272 -11.81 9.60 0.19
CA GLY A 272 -12.08 8.35 0.90
C GLY A 272 -12.13 8.56 2.41
N GLY A 273 -11.14 9.27 2.96
CA GLY A 273 -11.10 9.63 4.38
C GLY A 273 -12.29 10.50 4.82
N TRP A 274 -12.67 11.47 4.01
CA TRP A 274 -13.85 12.29 4.26
C TRP A 274 -15.15 11.46 4.27
N ILE A 275 -15.31 10.52 3.30
CA ILE A 275 -16.47 9.63 3.25
C ILE A 275 -16.50 8.70 4.48
N VAL A 276 -15.34 8.12 4.86
CA VAL A 276 -15.23 7.27 6.06
C VAL A 276 -15.61 8.06 7.31
N HIS A 277 -15.11 9.27 7.47
CA HIS A 277 -15.41 10.13 8.61
C HIS A 277 -16.92 10.47 8.70
N ARG A 278 -17.55 10.75 7.56
CA ARG A 278 -18.96 11.15 7.49
C ARG A 278 -19.95 9.98 7.61
N ARG A 279 -19.64 8.84 7.02
CA ARG A 279 -20.58 7.72 6.85
C ARG A 279 -20.21 6.48 7.64
N GLY A 280 -19.03 6.46 8.25
CA GLY A 280 -18.42 5.27 8.84
C GLY A 280 -17.83 4.31 7.80
N PRO A 281 -16.92 3.41 8.21
CA PRO A 281 -16.14 2.57 7.29
C PRO A 281 -17.01 1.63 6.44
N VAL A 282 -18.02 0.99 7.02
CA VAL A 282 -18.90 0.04 6.29
C VAL A 282 -19.62 0.75 5.14
N LYS A 283 -20.34 1.86 5.42
CA LYS A 283 -21.08 2.58 4.38
C LYS A 283 -20.14 3.22 3.35
N ALA A 284 -18.92 3.61 3.76
CA ALA A 284 -17.91 4.14 2.88
C ALA A 284 -17.46 3.09 1.85
N VAL A 285 -17.17 1.86 2.29
CA VAL A 285 -16.79 0.75 1.40
C VAL A 285 -17.87 0.51 0.34
N PHE A 286 -19.16 0.46 0.73
CA PHE A 286 -20.25 0.29 -0.24
C PHE A 286 -20.38 1.47 -1.22
N SER A 287 -20.27 2.71 -0.72
CA SER A 287 -20.39 3.89 -1.58
C SER A 287 -19.27 3.96 -2.61
N ILE A 288 -18.04 3.63 -2.20
CA ILE A 288 -16.88 3.66 -3.09
C ILE A 288 -16.87 2.45 -4.01
N ALA A 289 -17.30 1.26 -3.56
CA ALA A 289 -17.48 0.10 -4.43
C ALA A 289 -18.47 0.40 -5.56
N ALA A 290 -19.59 1.10 -5.27
CA ALA A 290 -20.53 1.53 -6.31
C ALA A 290 -19.90 2.53 -7.29
N ALA A 291 -19.12 3.51 -6.80
CA ALA A 291 -18.37 4.42 -7.68
C ALA A 291 -17.32 3.66 -8.53
N HIS A 292 -16.67 2.65 -7.98
CA HIS A 292 -15.70 1.82 -8.68
C HIS A 292 -16.37 0.99 -9.80
N VAL A 293 -17.56 0.43 -9.55
CA VAL A 293 -18.37 -0.21 -10.60
C VAL A 293 -18.62 0.75 -11.76
N ILE A 294 -19.06 1.97 -11.46
CA ILE A 294 -19.34 2.98 -12.51
C ILE A 294 -18.04 3.30 -13.29
N ALA A 295 -16.93 3.51 -12.60
CA ALA A 295 -15.65 3.83 -13.24
C ALA A 295 -15.19 2.70 -14.17
N LEU A 296 -15.17 1.45 -13.69
CA LEU A 296 -14.72 0.29 -14.46
C LEU A 296 -15.67 -0.06 -15.62
N CYS A 297 -16.99 0.07 -15.44
CA CYS A 297 -17.95 -0.09 -16.53
C CYS A 297 -17.79 0.98 -17.60
N SER A 298 -17.48 2.23 -17.20
CA SER A 298 -17.19 3.30 -18.17
C SER A 298 -15.92 3.02 -18.97
N VAL A 299 -14.85 2.57 -18.32
CA VAL A 299 -13.61 2.16 -19.00
C VAL A 299 -13.89 1.00 -19.96
N ALA A 300 -14.55 -0.05 -19.49
CA ALA A 300 -14.89 -1.23 -20.31
C ALA A 300 -15.74 -0.86 -21.52
N LEU A 301 -16.76 -0.02 -21.35
CA LEU A 301 -17.64 0.43 -22.42
C LEU A 301 -16.89 1.21 -23.50
N ILE A 302 -16.09 2.21 -23.10
CA ILE A 302 -15.34 3.06 -24.04
C ILE A 302 -14.32 2.23 -24.82
N VAL A 303 -13.62 1.30 -24.16
CA VAL A 303 -12.66 0.41 -24.80
C VAL A 303 -13.36 -0.59 -25.73
N ALA A 304 -14.48 -1.20 -25.31
CA ALA A 304 -15.24 -2.13 -26.12
C ALA A 304 -15.86 -1.48 -27.38
N LEU A 305 -16.24 -0.21 -27.31
CA LEU A 305 -16.71 0.57 -28.45
C LEU A 305 -15.57 1.03 -29.39
N GLY A 306 -14.32 0.74 -29.06
CA GLY A 306 -13.16 1.14 -29.86
C GLY A 306 -12.90 2.65 -29.86
N ILE A 307 -13.42 3.39 -28.90
CA ILE A 307 -13.26 4.86 -28.82
C ILE A 307 -11.82 5.18 -28.42
N ARG A 308 -11.07 5.85 -29.31
CA ARG A 308 -9.66 6.23 -29.11
C ARG A 308 -9.46 7.73 -28.84
N HIS A 309 -10.43 8.38 -28.21
CA HIS A 309 -10.31 9.78 -27.82
C HIS A 309 -9.41 9.90 -26.59
N LEU A 310 -8.12 10.23 -26.79
CA LEU A 310 -7.09 10.20 -25.75
C LEU A 310 -7.43 10.99 -24.49
N PRO A 311 -7.95 12.25 -24.56
CA PRO A 311 -8.35 12.99 -23.36
C PRO A 311 -9.40 12.26 -22.51
N LEU A 312 -10.38 11.62 -23.16
CA LEU A 312 -11.41 10.85 -22.47
C LEU A 312 -10.81 9.62 -21.75
N LEU A 313 -9.97 8.85 -22.46
CA LEU A 313 -9.29 7.68 -21.87
C LEU A 313 -8.45 8.07 -20.66
N VAL A 314 -7.61 9.09 -20.80
CA VAL A 314 -6.76 9.59 -19.72
C VAL A 314 -7.62 10.03 -18.53
N THR A 315 -8.70 10.78 -18.75
CA THR A 315 -9.59 11.24 -17.70
C THR A 315 -10.24 10.07 -16.95
N LEU A 316 -10.71 9.04 -17.68
CA LEU A 316 -11.32 7.86 -17.05
C LEU A 316 -10.32 7.08 -16.17
N PHE A 317 -9.08 6.90 -16.61
CA PHE A 317 -8.07 6.22 -15.81
C PHE A 317 -7.58 7.05 -14.62
N VAL A 318 -7.54 8.38 -14.73
CA VAL A 318 -7.26 9.28 -13.60
C VAL A 318 -8.38 9.19 -12.55
N ILE A 319 -9.65 9.17 -12.99
CA ILE A 319 -10.80 8.99 -12.10
C ILE A 319 -10.75 7.61 -11.44
N GLU A 320 -10.45 6.55 -12.20
CA GLU A 320 -10.31 5.18 -11.67
C GLU A 320 -9.24 5.13 -10.59
N THR A 321 -8.05 5.72 -10.82
CA THR A 321 -6.97 5.82 -9.82
C THR A 321 -7.44 6.54 -8.55
N ALA A 322 -8.18 7.64 -8.67
CA ALA A 322 -8.71 8.36 -7.52
C ALA A 322 -9.75 7.53 -6.74
N VAL A 323 -10.65 6.85 -7.44
CA VAL A 323 -11.66 5.98 -6.83
C VAL A 323 -10.99 4.78 -6.13
N MET A 324 -9.97 4.18 -6.74
CA MET A 324 -9.20 3.08 -6.14
C MET A 324 -8.48 3.55 -4.87
N ALA A 325 -7.85 4.72 -4.89
CA ALA A 325 -7.19 5.30 -3.71
C ALA A 325 -8.20 5.59 -2.57
N ALA A 326 -9.37 6.13 -2.90
CA ALA A 326 -10.45 6.30 -1.93
C ALA A 326 -10.89 4.95 -1.36
N GLY A 327 -10.94 3.93 -2.19
CA GLY A 327 -11.25 2.57 -1.83
C GLY A 327 -10.27 1.96 -0.85
N PHE A 328 -8.97 2.16 -1.05
CA PHE A 328 -7.95 1.69 -0.09
C PHE A 328 -8.15 2.30 1.30
N VAL A 329 -8.44 3.60 1.38
CA VAL A 329 -8.73 4.25 2.66
C VAL A 329 -9.94 3.64 3.34
N ALA A 330 -11.01 3.38 2.59
CA ALA A 330 -12.25 2.83 3.15
C ALA A 330 -12.10 1.38 3.59
N ILE A 331 -11.52 0.53 2.74
CA ILE A 331 -11.34 -0.89 3.05
C ILE A 331 -10.36 -1.09 4.21
N TYR A 332 -9.25 -0.35 4.25
CA TYR A 332 -8.31 -0.45 5.36
C TYR A 332 -8.92 0.03 6.67
N ALA A 333 -9.69 1.13 6.66
CA ALA A 333 -10.44 1.55 7.84
C ALA A 333 -11.45 0.49 8.33
N ARG A 334 -12.07 -0.25 7.40
CA ARG A 334 -12.97 -1.37 7.73
C ARG A 334 -12.20 -2.57 8.31
N LEU A 335 -11.12 -2.97 7.67
CA LEU A 335 -10.28 -4.09 8.09
C LEU A 335 -9.62 -3.84 9.45
N MET A 336 -9.17 -2.62 9.74
CA MET A 336 -8.69 -2.22 11.06
C MET A 336 -9.76 -2.39 12.16
N GLY A 337 -11.05 -2.42 11.79
CA GLY A 337 -12.15 -2.72 12.70
C GLY A 337 -12.30 -4.20 13.06
N LEU A 338 -11.64 -5.11 12.34
CA LEU A 338 -11.74 -6.56 12.53
C LEU A 338 -10.56 -7.15 13.29
N VAL A 339 -9.51 -6.37 13.52
CA VAL A 339 -8.29 -6.85 14.20
C VAL A 339 -8.52 -7.04 15.70
N SER A 340 -7.82 -8.01 16.29
CA SER A 340 -7.80 -8.22 17.72
C SER A 340 -6.92 -7.16 18.41
N PRO A 341 -7.33 -6.63 19.58
CA PRO A 341 -6.49 -5.78 20.40
C PRO A 341 -5.19 -6.46 20.89
N SER A 342 -5.16 -7.80 20.94
CA SER A 342 -4.01 -8.58 21.41
C SER A 342 -2.90 -8.74 20.38
N GLN A 343 -3.24 -8.66 19.05
CA GLN A 343 -2.26 -8.85 17.96
C GLN A 343 -2.61 -8.03 16.72
N PRO A 344 -2.79 -6.69 16.83
CA PRO A 344 -3.28 -5.87 15.74
C PRO A 344 -2.34 -5.87 14.53
N GLY A 345 -1.03 -5.89 14.76
CA GLY A 345 -0.03 -5.96 13.69
C GLY A 345 -0.09 -7.26 12.91
N VAL A 346 -0.29 -8.42 13.58
CA VAL A 346 -0.42 -9.73 12.92
C VAL A 346 -1.67 -9.78 12.06
N ASP A 347 -2.82 -9.44 12.65
CA ASP A 347 -4.11 -9.53 11.97
C ASP A 347 -4.17 -8.61 10.75
N PHE A 348 -3.70 -7.36 10.88
CA PHE A 348 -3.74 -6.40 9.76
C PHE A 348 -2.74 -6.77 8.67
N THR A 349 -1.57 -7.29 9.04
CA THR A 349 -0.58 -7.79 8.11
C THR A 349 -1.12 -8.93 7.24
N LEU A 350 -1.94 -9.82 7.80
CA LEU A 350 -2.62 -10.86 7.02
C LEU A 350 -3.50 -10.28 5.92
N PHE A 351 -4.26 -9.22 6.21
CA PHE A 351 -5.09 -8.55 5.21
C PHE A 351 -4.25 -7.92 4.10
N GLN A 352 -3.17 -7.21 4.45
CA GLN A 352 -2.28 -6.60 3.46
C GLN A 352 -1.53 -7.64 2.61
N SER A 353 -1.12 -8.76 3.21
CA SER A 353 -0.50 -9.86 2.46
C SER A 353 -1.49 -10.50 1.48
N ALA A 354 -2.75 -10.67 1.88
CA ALA A 354 -3.82 -11.13 0.98
C ALA A 354 -4.04 -10.13 -0.18
N SER A 355 -4.04 -8.83 0.10
CA SER A 355 -4.09 -7.76 -0.93
C SER A 355 -2.91 -7.83 -1.89
N ALA A 356 -1.69 -8.03 -1.40
CA ALA A 356 -0.50 -8.15 -2.23
C ALA A 356 -0.54 -9.41 -3.13
N ILE A 357 -0.98 -10.53 -2.60
CA ILE A 357 -1.18 -11.78 -3.35
C ILE A 357 -2.27 -11.58 -4.40
N ALA A 358 -3.41 -10.98 -4.04
CA ALA A 358 -4.48 -10.67 -4.97
C ALA A 358 -4.01 -9.76 -6.11
N ALA A 359 -3.21 -8.71 -5.80
CA ALA A 359 -2.63 -7.83 -6.81
C ALA A 359 -1.76 -8.60 -7.82
N ALA A 360 -0.92 -9.51 -7.35
CA ALA A 360 -0.10 -10.34 -8.21
C ALA A 360 -0.95 -11.29 -9.09
N LEU A 361 -1.92 -12.00 -8.50
CA LEU A 361 -2.77 -12.95 -9.21
C LEU A 361 -3.67 -12.27 -10.24
N PHE A 362 -4.43 -11.25 -9.85
CA PHE A 362 -5.37 -10.57 -10.74
C PHE A 362 -4.64 -9.69 -11.76
N GLY A 363 -3.50 -9.09 -11.41
CA GLY A 363 -2.65 -8.37 -12.35
C GLY A 363 -2.12 -9.30 -13.45
N THR A 364 -1.60 -10.48 -13.08
CA THR A 364 -1.12 -11.48 -14.06
C THR A 364 -2.27 -12.03 -14.90
N ALA A 365 -3.42 -12.34 -14.27
CA ALA A 365 -4.59 -12.83 -14.99
C ALA A 365 -5.11 -11.80 -16.02
N GLY A 366 -5.09 -10.51 -15.66
CA GLY A 366 -5.43 -9.41 -16.58
C GLY A 366 -4.52 -9.36 -17.80
N GLY A 367 -3.21 -9.45 -17.59
CA GLY A 367 -2.22 -9.49 -18.66
C GLY A 367 -2.38 -10.69 -19.59
N LEU A 368 -2.58 -11.88 -19.03
CA LEU A 368 -2.80 -13.11 -19.81
C LEU A 368 -4.10 -13.02 -20.64
N LEU A 369 -5.18 -12.53 -20.04
CA LEU A 369 -6.45 -12.35 -20.74
C LEU A 369 -6.32 -11.30 -21.86
N ALA A 370 -5.62 -10.19 -21.61
CA ALA A 370 -5.37 -9.18 -22.64
C ALA A 370 -4.54 -9.73 -23.80
N HIS A 371 -3.56 -10.58 -23.53
CA HIS A 371 -2.76 -11.25 -24.57
C HIS A 371 -3.58 -12.20 -25.41
N GLN A 372 -4.52 -12.96 -24.82
CA GLN A 372 -5.31 -13.97 -25.51
C GLN A 372 -6.55 -13.40 -26.22
N ALA A 373 -7.25 -12.46 -25.58
CA ALA A 373 -8.57 -11.97 -26.00
C ALA A 373 -8.64 -10.44 -26.21
N GLY A 374 -7.51 -9.74 -26.04
CA GLY A 374 -7.42 -8.29 -26.19
C GLY A 374 -7.84 -7.49 -24.94
N TYR A 375 -7.50 -6.21 -24.94
CA TYR A 375 -7.78 -5.29 -23.83
C TYR A 375 -9.28 -5.17 -23.51
N ALA A 376 -10.15 -5.15 -24.55
CA ALA A 376 -11.59 -5.03 -24.36
C ALA A 376 -12.14 -6.17 -23.48
N ALA A 377 -11.72 -7.42 -23.75
CA ALA A 377 -12.14 -8.58 -22.94
C ALA A 377 -11.68 -8.46 -21.48
N SER A 378 -10.46 -7.98 -21.24
CA SER A 378 -9.92 -7.80 -19.90
C SER A 378 -10.64 -6.71 -19.12
N PHE A 379 -10.91 -5.56 -19.72
CA PHE A 379 -11.65 -4.49 -19.06
C PHE A 379 -13.13 -4.86 -18.82
N VAL A 380 -13.75 -5.61 -19.75
CA VAL A 380 -15.10 -6.17 -19.54
C VAL A 380 -15.10 -7.17 -18.38
N MET A 381 -14.09 -8.04 -18.27
CA MET A 381 -13.94 -8.95 -17.12
C MET A 381 -13.77 -8.17 -15.81
N SER A 382 -12.94 -7.12 -15.81
CA SER A 382 -12.78 -6.25 -14.65
C SER A 382 -14.10 -5.60 -14.23
N ALA A 383 -14.87 -5.08 -15.19
CA ALA A 383 -16.20 -4.52 -14.94
C ALA A 383 -17.17 -5.58 -14.39
N ALA A 384 -17.18 -6.77 -14.94
CA ALA A 384 -18.01 -7.88 -14.45
C ALA A 384 -17.65 -8.28 -13.01
N LEU A 385 -16.36 -8.39 -12.69
CA LEU A 385 -15.89 -8.63 -11.32
C LEU A 385 -16.30 -7.50 -10.37
N SER A 386 -16.21 -6.25 -10.83
CA SER A 386 -16.62 -5.09 -10.01
C SER A 386 -18.12 -5.12 -9.67
N MET A 387 -18.98 -5.56 -10.60
CA MET A 387 -20.41 -5.71 -10.37
C MET A 387 -20.74 -6.80 -9.32
N LEU A 388 -19.87 -7.81 -9.17
CA LEU A 388 -20.01 -8.83 -8.14
C LEU A 388 -19.58 -8.31 -6.75
N THR A 389 -18.78 -7.26 -6.69
CA THR A 389 -18.24 -6.74 -5.42
C THR A 389 -19.36 -6.29 -4.45
N PRO A 390 -20.33 -5.41 -4.79
CA PRO A 390 -21.37 -4.98 -3.84
C PRO A 390 -22.21 -6.12 -3.25
N PRO A 391 -22.74 -7.08 -4.02
CA PRO A 391 -23.51 -8.20 -3.44
C PRO A 391 -22.66 -9.11 -2.54
N LEU A 392 -21.39 -9.36 -2.90
CA LEU A 392 -20.47 -10.12 -2.06
C LEU A 392 -20.17 -9.39 -0.75
N LEU A 393 -19.97 -8.07 -0.79
CA LEU A 393 -19.81 -7.25 0.40
C LEU A 393 -21.01 -7.37 1.35
N ILE A 394 -22.24 -7.36 0.84
CA ILE A 394 -23.45 -7.56 1.66
C ILE A 394 -23.41 -8.91 2.37
N ILE A 395 -23.06 -9.97 1.67
CA ILE A 395 -22.99 -11.33 2.23
C ILE A 395 -21.91 -11.38 3.33
N LEU A 396 -20.73 -10.82 3.08
CA LEU A 396 -19.62 -10.83 4.01
C LEU A 396 -19.92 -10.00 5.27
N GLU A 397 -20.49 -8.80 5.13
CA GLU A 397 -20.87 -7.98 6.27
C GLU A 397 -21.99 -8.63 7.13
N ARG A 398 -22.94 -9.33 6.51
CA ARG A 398 -23.95 -10.11 7.25
C ARG A 398 -23.33 -11.28 8.04
N ARG A 399 -22.25 -11.89 7.56
CA ARG A 399 -21.51 -12.93 8.31
C ARG A 399 -20.80 -12.33 9.52
N LEU A 400 -20.19 -11.16 9.36
CA LEU A 400 -19.52 -10.46 10.46
C LEU A 400 -20.50 -10.06 11.57
N THR A 401 -21.67 -9.54 11.22
CA THR A 401 -22.71 -9.17 12.21
C THR A 401 -23.31 -10.36 12.94
N LYS A 402 -23.46 -11.52 12.29
CA LYS A 402 -23.95 -12.74 12.95
C LYS A 402 -22.89 -13.37 13.87
N GLY A 403 -21.61 -13.31 13.50
CA GLY A 403 -20.51 -13.85 14.31
C GLY A 403 -20.22 -13.06 15.59
N THR A 404 -20.63 -11.78 15.65
CA THR A 404 -20.50 -10.95 16.88
C THR A 404 -21.72 -11.10 17.82
N ALA A 405 -22.80 -11.74 17.38
CA ALA A 405 -24.02 -11.95 18.18
C ALA A 405 -24.11 -13.36 18.80
N ALA A 406 -23.20 -14.25 18.45
CA ALA A 406 -23.02 -15.58 19.02
C ALA A 406 -21.81 -15.64 19.97
#